data_55606f1049e4ce5417eb6620d10d536e
#
_entry.id   55606f1049e4ce5417eb6620d10d536e
#
_cell.length_a   1.000
_cell.length_b   1.000
_cell.length_c   1.000
_cell.angle_alpha   90.00
_cell.angle_beta   90.00
_cell.angle_gamma   90.00
#
_symmetry.space_group_name_H-M   'P 1'
#
loop_
_entity.id
_entity.type
_entity.pdbx_description
1 polymer ?
#
loop_
_entity_poly.entity_id
_entity_poly.type
_entity_poly.pdbx_seq_one_letter_code
_entity_poly.pdbx_strand_id
1 'polypeptide(L)'
;MKEILPDIYTWHEFSEEKQLNFNGYLYISGKESVLIDPPGMTKQDFSELENLVGENSAHPLKTILLTNVHHERECDEFRKKFSTSVWINEKDSAGLEGTADKTFTDGDELPCGLITLEIENQKSPGESAFFLKDRGIMFVGDALIGKVPGKLNK
;
A
#
# COMPACT_ATOMS: atom_id res chain seq x y z
N MET A 1 3.56 -14.47 2.79
CA MET A 1 3.63 -13.13 3.42
C MET A 1 4.64 -13.16 4.56
N LYS A 2 5.30 -12.06 4.91
CA LYS A 2 6.37 -12.04 5.93
C LYS A 2 6.22 -10.80 6.82
N GLU A 3 6.21 -10.98 8.13
CA GLU A 3 6.34 -9.87 9.08
C GLU A 3 7.78 -9.35 9.09
N ILE A 4 7.94 -8.05 8.83
CA ILE A 4 9.25 -7.38 8.76
C ILE A 4 9.52 -6.46 9.95
N LEU A 5 8.48 -5.96 10.58
CA LEU A 5 8.45 -5.20 11.82
C LEU A 5 7.17 -5.58 12.55
N PRO A 6 7.05 -5.39 13.88
CA PRO A 6 5.81 -5.65 14.59
C PRO A 6 4.62 -5.01 13.88
N ASP A 7 3.59 -5.82 13.56
CA ASP A 7 2.35 -5.41 12.88
C ASP A 7 2.53 -4.88 11.44
N ILE A 8 3.70 -5.06 10.84
CA ILE A 8 3.97 -4.70 9.44
C ILE A 8 4.44 -5.93 8.68
N TYR A 9 3.66 -6.30 7.67
CA TYR A 9 3.92 -7.43 6.79
C TYR A 9 4.20 -6.95 5.37
N THR A 10 4.96 -7.74 4.62
CA THR A 10 5.22 -7.52 3.20
C THR A 10 5.10 -8.82 2.42
N TRP A 11 4.77 -8.69 1.16
CA TRP A 11 4.86 -9.72 0.14
C TRP A 11 5.29 -9.10 -1.17
N HIS A 12 5.58 -9.91 -2.14
CA HIS A 12 5.93 -9.43 -3.47
C HIS A 12 5.40 -10.35 -4.56
N GLU A 13 5.21 -9.75 -5.72
CA GLU A 13 4.95 -10.42 -6.98
C GLU A 13 6.07 -10.05 -7.96
N PHE A 14 6.67 -11.05 -8.63
CA PHE A 14 7.70 -10.79 -9.61
C PHE A 14 7.08 -10.39 -10.95
N SER A 15 7.45 -9.22 -11.46
CA SER A 15 7.06 -8.76 -12.79
C SER A 15 8.09 -9.21 -13.83
N GLU A 16 7.71 -10.13 -14.71
CA GLU A 16 8.52 -10.58 -15.84
C GLU A 16 8.84 -9.40 -16.79
N GLU A 17 7.88 -8.51 -17.01
CA GLU A 17 8.04 -7.36 -17.90
C GLU A 17 9.05 -6.35 -17.34
N LYS A 18 8.97 -6.04 -16.06
CA LYS A 18 9.83 -5.02 -15.42
C LYS A 18 11.11 -5.61 -14.82
N GLN A 19 11.22 -6.94 -14.75
CA GLN A 19 12.36 -7.65 -14.15
C GLN A 19 12.66 -7.19 -12.70
N LEU A 20 11.60 -6.95 -11.92
CA LEU A 20 11.69 -6.56 -10.52
C LEU A 20 10.46 -7.05 -9.72
N ASN A 21 10.60 -7.07 -8.41
CA ASN A 21 9.50 -7.39 -7.52
C ASN A 21 8.63 -6.15 -7.27
N PHE A 22 7.33 -6.32 -7.42
CA PHE A 22 6.33 -5.40 -6.90
C PHE A 22 6.05 -5.76 -5.45
N ASN A 23 6.29 -4.84 -4.54
CA ASN A 23 6.05 -5.05 -3.12
C ASN A 23 4.72 -4.46 -2.69
N GLY A 24 4.04 -5.16 -1.77
CA GLY A 24 2.90 -4.65 -1.05
C GLY A 24 3.14 -4.74 0.46
N TYR A 25 2.42 -3.94 1.22
CA TYR A 25 2.52 -3.92 2.67
C TYR A 25 1.14 -4.02 3.31
N LEU A 26 1.08 -4.74 4.43
CA LEU A 26 -0.02 -4.71 5.37
C LEU A 26 0.48 -4.03 6.65
N TYR A 27 -0.24 -3.01 7.11
CA TYR A 27 -0.04 -2.43 8.43
C TYR A 27 -1.29 -2.61 9.27
N ILE A 28 -1.12 -3.20 10.45
CA ILE A 28 -2.17 -3.43 11.44
C ILE A 28 -2.03 -2.40 12.54
N SER A 29 -3.07 -1.62 12.80
CA SER A 29 -3.10 -0.58 13.84
C SER A 29 -4.32 -0.74 14.72
N GLY A 30 -4.10 -1.10 15.99
CA GLY A 30 -5.13 -1.10 17.03
C GLY A 30 -6.46 -1.74 16.62
N LYS A 31 -7.33 -1.03 15.92
CA LYS A 31 -8.70 -1.45 15.58
C LYS A 31 -8.95 -1.71 14.10
N GLU A 32 -8.00 -1.39 13.25
CA GLU A 32 -8.13 -1.53 11.80
C GLU A 32 -6.77 -1.80 11.14
N SER A 33 -6.81 -2.13 9.88
CA SER A 33 -5.61 -2.31 9.08
C SER A 33 -5.74 -1.70 7.70
N VAL A 34 -4.60 -1.45 7.07
CA VAL A 34 -4.50 -0.93 5.70
C VAL A 34 -3.57 -1.78 4.86
N LEU A 35 -3.88 -1.91 3.57
CA LEU A 35 -2.93 -2.35 2.55
C LEU A 35 -2.30 -1.14 1.87
N ILE A 36 -1.03 -1.25 1.51
CA ILE A 36 -0.31 -0.24 0.74
C ILE A 36 0.24 -0.91 -0.50
N ASP A 37 -0.12 -0.37 -1.67
CA ASP A 37 0.34 -0.81 -3.00
C ASP A 37 0.23 -2.33 -3.25
N PRO A 38 -0.90 -3.00 -3.03
CA PRO A 38 -1.00 -4.43 -3.03
C PRO A 38 -0.82 -5.05 -4.42
N PRO A 39 0.27 -5.79 -4.70
CA PRO A 39 0.37 -6.64 -5.87
C PRO A 39 -0.38 -7.96 -5.65
N GLY A 40 -0.44 -8.80 -6.69
CA GLY A 40 -1.02 -10.13 -6.58
C GLY A 40 -0.42 -10.96 -5.44
N MET A 41 -1.21 -11.88 -4.92
CA MET A 41 -0.82 -12.79 -3.85
C MET A 41 -0.98 -14.25 -4.24
N THR A 42 -0.18 -15.12 -3.65
CA THR A 42 -0.44 -16.56 -3.67
C THR A 42 -1.71 -16.87 -2.90
N LYS A 43 -2.39 -17.99 -3.22
CA LYS A 43 -3.58 -18.43 -2.46
C LYS A 43 -3.29 -18.64 -0.97
N GLN A 44 -2.07 -19.08 -0.65
CA GLN A 44 -1.64 -19.29 0.73
C GLN A 44 -1.52 -17.94 1.47
N ASP A 45 -0.83 -16.97 0.87
CA ASP A 45 -0.68 -15.63 1.45
C ASP A 45 -2.03 -14.92 1.60
N PHE A 46 -2.93 -15.12 0.62
CA PHE A 46 -4.28 -14.55 0.68
C PHE A 46 -5.11 -15.12 1.84
N SER A 47 -4.99 -16.44 2.08
CA SER A 47 -5.63 -17.08 3.24
C SER A 47 -5.03 -16.60 4.56
N GLU A 48 -3.73 -16.38 4.62
CA GLU A 48 -3.06 -15.79 5.78
C GLU A 48 -3.54 -14.36 6.05
N LEU A 49 -3.63 -13.53 5.01
CA LEU A 49 -4.19 -12.19 5.09
C LEU A 49 -5.62 -12.20 5.62
N GLU A 50 -6.48 -13.09 5.09
CA GLU A 50 -7.87 -13.22 5.54
C GLU A 50 -7.96 -13.62 7.03
N ASN A 51 -7.08 -14.48 7.51
CA ASN A 51 -7.02 -14.86 8.93
C ASN A 51 -6.59 -13.70 9.82
N LEU A 52 -5.66 -12.84 9.36
CA LEU A 52 -5.16 -11.71 10.13
C LEU A 52 -6.15 -10.55 10.18
N VAL A 53 -6.73 -10.20 9.04
CA VAL A 53 -7.46 -8.92 8.88
C VAL A 53 -8.83 -9.06 8.19
N GLY A 54 -9.38 -10.27 8.14
CA GLY A 54 -10.73 -10.52 7.61
C GLY A 54 -11.80 -9.78 8.42
N GLU A 55 -13.02 -9.74 7.90
CA GLU A 55 -14.15 -8.96 8.46
C GLU A 55 -14.41 -9.22 9.94
N ASN A 56 -14.21 -10.45 10.42
CA ASN A 56 -14.42 -10.85 11.81
C ASN A 56 -13.16 -10.76 12.69
N SER A 57 -12.05 -10.24 12.16
CA SER A 57 -10.84 -10.06 12.95
C SER A 57 -10.95 -8.87 13.89
N ALA A 58 -10.05 -8.81 14.88
CA ALA A 58 -9.94 -7.63 15.77
C ALA A 58 -9.46 -6.36 15.03
N HIS A 59 -8.87 -6.54 13.83
CA HIS A 59 -8.24 -5.49 13.03
C HIS A 59 -8.67 -5.57 11.56
N PRO A 60 -9.98 -5.45 11.25
CA PRO A 60 -10.46 -5.66 9.89
C PRO A 60 -9.80 -4.72 8.88
N LEU A 61 -9.51 -5.26 7.71
CA LEU A 61 -9.00 -4.48 6.59
C LEU A 61 -10.10 -3.54 6.07
N LYS A 62 -9.84 -2.24 6.06
CA LYS A 62 -10.80 -1.22 5.64
C LYS A 62 -10.35 -0.40 4.44
N THR A 63 -9.06 -0.23 4.26
CA THR A 63 -8.54 0.74 3.29
C THR A 63 -7.33 0.19 2.53
N ILE A 64 -7.28 0.49 1.26
CA ILE A 64 -6.11 0.34 0.40
C ILE A 64 -5.59 1.75 0.11
N LEU A 65 -4.31 1.98 0.37
CA LEU A 65 -3.62 3.23 0.09
C LEU A 65 -2.66 3.02 -1.08
N LEU A 66 -2.73 3.89 -2.08
CA LEU A 66 -1.85 3.87 -3.24
C LEU A 66 -0.85 5.02 -3.18
N THR A 67 0.43 4.70 -3.30
CA THR A 67 1.50 5.71 -3.34
C THR A 67 1.52 6.46 -4.66
N ASN A 68 1.08 5.83 -5.76
CA ASN A 68 0.92 6.44 -7.08
C ASN A 68 -0.05 5.65 -7.96
N VAL A 69 -0.41 6.21 -9.11
CA VAL A 69 -1.37 5.61 -10.05
C VAL A 69 -0.92 4.26 -10.63
N HIS A 70 0.38 4.03 -10.76
CA HIS A 70 0.90 2.78 -11.34
C HIS A 70 0.85 1.59 -10.38
N HIS A 71 0.48 1.83 -9.12
CA HIS A 71 0.38 0.82 -8.07
C HIS A 71 -1.06 0.33 -7.81
N GLU A 72 -2.00 0.67 -8.68
CA GLU A 72 -3.39 0.16 -8.63
C GLU A 72 -3.45 -1.37 -8.67
N ARG A 73 -2.68 -2.00 -9.57
CA ARG A 73 -2.46 -3.44 -9.66
C ARG A 73 -3.72 -4.28 -9.37
N GLU A 74 -3.67 -5.15 -8.34
CA GLU A 74 -4.77 -6.07 -7.97
C GLU A 74 -5.76 -5.48 -6.94
N CYS A 75 -5.86 -4.16 -6.82
CA CYS A 75 -6.75 -3.50 -5.86
C CYS A 75 -8.20 -4.02 -5.93
N ASP A 76 -8.70 -4.32 -7.11
CA ASP A 76 -10.07 -4.81 -7.31
C ASP A 76 -10.33 -6.18 -6.68
N GLU A 77 -9.34 -7.06 -6.66
CA GLU A 77 -9.44 -8.36 -6.00
C GLU A 77 -9.60 -8.17 -4.48
N PHE A 78 -8.73 -7.35 -3.88
CA PHE A 78 -8.79 -7.05 -2.45
C PHE A 78 -10.06 -6.28 -2.09
N ARG A 79 -10.47 -5.32 -2.92
CA ARG A 79 -11.73 -4.57 -2.72
C ARG A 79 -12.94 -5.50 -2.67
N LYS A 80 -13.06 -6.43 -3.61
CA LYS A 80 -14.18 -7.38 -3.67
C LYS A 80 -14.18 -8.32 -2.47
N LYS A 81 -13.01 -8.79 -2.05
CA LYS A 81 -12.90 -9.76 -0.96
C LYS A 81 -13.11 -9.16 0.41
N PHE A 82 -12.56 -7.98 0.68
CA PHE A 82 -12.55 -7.35 2.00
C PHE A 82 -13.50 -6.16 2.14
N SER A 83 -14.23 -5.79 1.08
CA SER A 83 -15.09 -4.60 1.06
C SER A 83 -14.33 -3.32 1.45
N THR A 84 -13.11 -3.17 0.94
CA THR A 84 -12.22 -2.03 1.24
C THR A 84 -12.52 -0.83 0.35
N SER A 85 -12.14 0.36 0.83
CA SER A 85 -12.07 1.59 0.04
C SER A 85 -10.66 1.82 -0.48
N VAL A 86 -10.53 2.30 -1.71
CA VAL A 86 -9.25 2.65 -2.35
C VAL A 86 -9.04 4.16 -2.29
N TRP A 87 -7.92 4.58 -1.74
CA TRP A 87 -7.54 5.98 -1.60
C TRP A 87 -6.23 6.27 -2.33
N ILE A 88 -6.18 7.40 -3.03
CA ILE A 88 -5.01 7.85 -3.80
C ILE A 88 -4.89 9.37 -3.73
N ASN A 89 -3.69 9.91 -4.02
CA ASN A 89 -3.52 11.34 -4.17
C ASN A 89 -4.46 11.90 -5.25
N GLU A 90 -5.07 13.06 -5.00
CA GLU A 90 -6.04 13.67 -5.93
C GLU A 90 -5.47 13.87 -7.35
N LYS A 91 -4.17 14.18 -7.47
CA LYS A 91 -3.49 14.39 -8.75
C LYS A 91 -3.41 13.14 -9.62
N ASP A 92 -3.48 11.95 -8.99
CA ASP A 92 -3.39 10.65 -9.67
C ASP A 92 -4.75 9.97 -9.86
N SER A 93 -5.79 10.47 -9.21
CA SER A 93 -7.10 9.81 -9.16
C SER A 93 -7.74 9.58 -10.55
N ALA A 94 -7.55 10.51 -11.48
CA ALA A 94 -8.08 10.41 -12.84
C ALA A 94 -7.33 9.40 -13.73
N GLY A 95 -6.17 8.92 -13.29
CA GLY A 95 -5.34 7.97 -14.03
C GLY A 95 -5.58 6.50 -13.68
N LEU A 96 -6.41 6.21 -12.66
CA LEU A 96 -6.78 4.85 -12.30
C LEU A 96 -7.63 4.20 -13.40
N GLU A 97 -7.44 2.89 -13.61
CA GLU A 97 -8.35 2.08 -14.44
C GLU A 97 -9.69 1.86 -13.74
N GLY A 98 -9.65 1.67 -12.42
CA GLY A 98 -10.81 1.62 -11.55
C GLY A 98 -11.21 2.99 -11.01
N THR A 99 -11.79 3.00 -9.81
CA THR A 99 -12.30 4.22 -9.18
C THR A 99 -11.71 4.38 -7.77
N ALA A 100 -11.17 5.56 -7.48
CA ALA A 100 -10.86 5.94 -6.11
C ALA A 100 -12.14 6.20 -5.32
N ASP A 101 -12.23 5.65 -4.12
CA ASP A 101 -13.35 5.96 -3.20
C ASP A 101 -13.10 7.27 -2.46
N LYS A 102 -11.83 7.59 -2.22
CA LYS A 102 -11.39 8.85 -1.61
C LYS A 102 -10.07 9.32 -2.20
N THR A 103 -9.85 10.62 -2.12
CA THR A 103 -8.57 11.24 -2.45
C THR A 103 -7.96 11.90 -1.22
N PHE A 104 -6.65 12.10 -1.26
CA PHE A 104 -5.89 12.83 -0.25
C PHE A 104 -4.88 13.77 -0.91
N THR A 105 -4.36 14.69 -0.12
CA THR A 105 -3.32 15.67 -0.50
C THR A 105 -2.15 15.63 0.48
N ASP A 106 -1.11 16.39 0.21
CA ASP A 106 0.05 16.50 1.11
C ASP A 106 -0.35 16.92 2.52
N GLY A 107 0.18 16.23 3.52
CA GLY A 107 -0.06 16.50 4.94
C GLY A 107 -1.35 15.91 5.51
N ASP A 108 -2.21 15.30 4.70
CA ASP A 108 -3.45 14.70 5.19
C ASP A 108 -3.16 13.51 6.12
N GLU A 109 -3.98 13.40 7.16
CA GLU A 109 -4.00 12.22 8.04
C GLU A 109 -4.86 11.12 7.43
N LEU A 110 -4.28 9.95 7.30
CA LEU A 110 -4.88 8.76 6.72
C LEU A 110 -5.24 7.74 7.80
N PRO A 111 -6.04 6.69 7.47
CA PRO A 111 -6.29 5.58 8.38
C PRO A 111 -5.01 5.02 9.00
N CYS A 112 -5.13 4.46 10.19
CA CYS A 112 -4.02 3.92 10.98
C CYS A 112 -2.98 4.96 11.43
N GLY A 113 -3.31 6.26 11.42
CA GLY A 113 -2.39 7.33 11.85
C GLY A 113 -1.23 7.62 10.90
N LEU A 114 -1.36 7.19 9.64
CA LEU A 114 -0.40 7.53 8.60
C LEU A 114 -0.60 8.98 8.15
N ILE A 115 0.50 9.65 7.81
CA ILE A 115 0.49 11.03 7.28
C ILE A 115 1.04 10.98 5.85
N THR A 116 0.34 11.63 4.93
CA THR A 116 0.77 11.74 3.54
C THR A 116 1.91 12.75 3.39
N LEU A 117 2.92 12.38 2.63
CA LEU A 117 3.98 13.27 2.16
C LEU A 117 4.03 13.17 0.64
N GLU A 118 3.69 14.25 -0.06
CA GLU A 118 3.79 14.29 -1.52
C GLU A 118 5.27 14.44 -1.93
N ILE A 119 5.68 13.68 -2.94
CA ILE A 119 7.07 13.68 -3.43
C ILE A 119 7.10 14.27 -4.83
N GLU A 120 7.65 15.46 -4.94
CA GLU A 120 7.73 16.20 -6.20
C GLU A 120 8.73 15.59 -7.20
N ASN A 121 8.57 15.96 -8.48
CA ASN A 121 9.46 15.59 -9.58
C ASN A 121 9.58 14.08 -9.81
N GLN A 122 8.53 13.32 -9.50
CA GLN A 122 8.43 11.91 -9.80
C GLN A 122 7.68 11.67 -11.13
N LYS A 123 7.67 10.41 -11.59
CA LYS A 123 6.96 10.01 -12.80
C LYS A 123 5.45 10.23 -12.68
N SER A 124 4.90 9.98 -11.50
CA SER A 124 3.51 10.22 -11.16
C SER A 124 3.36 11.60 -10.50
N PRO A 125 2.42 12.45 -10.94
CA PRO A 125 2.18 13.76 -10.33
C PRO A 125 1.77 13.71 -8.86
N GLY A 126 1.11 12.62 -8.46
CA GLY A 126 0.61 12.38 -7.11
C GLY A 126 1.45 11.39 -6.31
N GLU A 127 2.72 11.15 -6.71
CA GLU A 127 3.61 10.27 -5.94
C GLU A 127 3.65 10.68 -4.48
N SER A 128 3.32 9.75 -3.61
CA SER A 128 3.17 9.98 -2.18
C SER A 128 3.92 8.94 -1.36
N ALA A 129 4.44 9.34 -0.21
CA ALA A 129 4.89 8.45 0.83
C ALA A 129 3.94 8.52 2.03
N PHE A 130 3.87 7.46 2.82
CA PHE A 130 3.04 7.41 4.02
C PHE A 130 3.92 7.28 5.24
N PHE A 131 3.87 8.28 6.11
CA PHE A 131 4.73 8.38 7.29
C PHE A 131 3.98 8.01 8.56
N LEU A 132 4.47 6.98 9.25
CA LEU A 132 4.03 6.59 10.58
C LEU A 132 4.95 7.26 11.62
N LYS A 133 4.59 8.48 12.01
CA LYS A 133 5.42 9.37 12.82
C LYS A 133 5.87 8.75 14.13
N ASP A 134 4.95 8.13 14.87
CA ASP A 134 5.22 7.60 16.21
C ASP A 134 6.22 6.44 16.22
N ARG A 135 6.41 5.79 15.07
CA ARG A 135 7.35 4.68 14.89
C ARG A 135 8.56 5.03 14.02
N GLY A 136 8.58 6.22 13.42
CA GLY A 136 9.66 6.63 12.51
C GLY A 136 9.75 5.77 11.25
N ILE A 137 8.62 5.26 10.75
CA ILE A 137 8.53 4.37 9.60
C ILE A 137 7.91 5.13 8.43
N MET A 138 8.47 4.94 7.24
CA MET A 138 7.94 5.51 6.02
C MET A 138 7.75 4.43 4.96
N PHE A 139 6.54 4.34 4.41
CA PHE A 139 6.24 3.54 3.23
C PHE A 139 6.41 4.44 2.00
N VAL A 140 7.22 3.99 1.06
CA VAL A 140 7.53 4.75 -0.16
C VAL A 140 7.22 3.92 -1.40
N GLY A 141 6.75 4.59 -2.44
CA GLY A 141 6.54 4.01 -3.75
C GLY A 141 7.79 4.07 -4.63
N ASP A 142 7.62 4.53 -5.86
CA ASP A 142 8.69 4.59 -6.86
C ASP A 142 9.78 5.63 -6.58
N ALA A 143 9.55 6.52 -5.61
CA ALA A 143 10.53 7.53 -5.20
C ALA A 143 11.85 6.93 -4.68
N LEU A 144 11.81 5.70 -4.14
CA LEU A 144 12.98 4.98 -3.66
C LEU A 144 12.94 3.53 -4.16
N ILE A 145 13.80 3.21 -5.12
CA ILE A 145 13.90 1.87 -5.70
C ILE A 145 15.20 1.20 -5.26
N GLY A 146 15.09 0.01 -4.67
CA GLY A 146 16.23 -0.81 -4.27
C GLY A 146 16.23 -2.16 -5.00
N LYS A 147 17.34 -2.52 -5.67
CA LYS A 147 17.52 -3.86 -6.28
C LYS A 147 17.97 -4.93 -5.28
N VAL A 148 18.59 -4.51 -4.21
CA VAL A 148 19.13 -5.39 -3.16
C VAL A 148 18.55 -4.96 -1.82
N PRO A 149 17.96 -5.86 -1.02
CA PRO A 149 17.45 -5.51 0.31
C PRO A 149 18.46 -4.74 1.16
N GLY A 150 18.02 -3.61 1.73
CA GLY A 150 18.86 -2.72 2.53
C GLY A 150 19.80 -1.80 1.74
N LYS A 151 19.71 -1.79 0.40
CA LYS A 151 20.47 -0.87 -0.45
C LYS A 151 19.54 -0.07 -1.36
N LEU A 152 19.70 1.24 -1.34
CA LEU A 152 19.02 2.11 -2.29
C LEU A 152 19.90 2.33 -3.52
N ASN A 153 19.29 2.34 -4.70
CA ASN A 153 19.95 2.79 -5.92
C ASN A 153 19.93 4.33 -5.94
N LYS A 154 21.06 4.89 -6.24
CA LYS A 154 21.17 6.32 -6.51
C LYS A 154 20.81 6.59 -7.95
#